data_e911bb0f4988095824241b4fc0284387
#
_entry.id   e911bb0f4988095824241b4fc0284387
#
_cell.length_a   1.000
_cell.length_b   1.000
_cell.length_c   1.000
_cell.angle_alpha   90.00
_cell.angle_beta   90.00
_cell.angle_gamma   90.00
#
_symmetry.space_group_name_H-M   'P 1'
#
loop_
_entity.id
_entity.type
_entity.pdbx_description
1 polymer ?
#
loop_
_entity_poly.entity_id
_entity_poly.type
_entity_poly.pdbx_seq_one_letter_code
_entity_poly.pdbx_strand_id
1 'polypeptide(L)'
;AFLVTFGVSLVLAAVQLKLLPATGQINLFGTDITFLAGSYIDKTLSWGLAAVALVIFVAFRYASLTDARKAGLDRTATKHVVAPALIVAAVLVVVISALNRHNGVPVAVLILFTAIIVLSYIGKHTRFGIYLYATGANPSAVVRAGIKVDRIRMTAFVVCGAFAAFGGILAASRLLGVSA
;
A
#
# COMPACT_ATOMS: atom_id res chain seq x y z
N ALA A 1 -22.75 6.16 -12.36
CA ALA A 1 -21.89 5.63 -11.30
C ALA A 1 -21.74 6.62 -10.15
N PHE A 2 -21.40 7.89 -10.39
CA PHE A 2 -21.16 8.90 -9.35
C PHE A 2 -22.32 9.08 -8.36
N LEU A 3 -23.57 9.23 -8.85
CA LEU A 3 -24.77 9.38 -8.00
C LEU A 3 -24.99 8.21 -7.04
N VAL A 4 -24.72 6.99 -7.50
CA VAL A 4 -24.86 5.78 -6.67
C VAL A 4 -23.80 5.74 -5.58
N THR A 5 -22.54 6.03 -5.91
CA THR A 5 -21.47 6.07 -4.90
C THR A 5 -21.67 7.17 -3.87
N PHE A 6 -22.15 8.35 -4.31
CA PHE A 6 -22.50 9.45 -3.41
C PHE A 6 -23.69 9.07 -2.48
N GLY A 7 -24.74 8.45 -3.04
CA GLY A 7 -25.86 7.95 -2.23
C GLY A 7 -25.43 6.94 -1.18
N VAL A 8 -24.56 5.99 -1.55
CA VAL A 8 -24.00 4.99 -0.61
C VAL A 8 -23.16 5.69 0.48
N SER A 9 -22.37 6.71 0.14
CA SER A 9 -21.57 7.42 1.14
C SER A 9 -22.45 8.15 2.17
N LEU A 10 -23.58 8.74 1.75
CA LEU A 10 -24.55 9.37 2.65
C LEU A 10 -25.21 8.34 3.58
N VAL A 11 -25.58 7.16 3.07
CA VAL A 11 -26.12 6.07 3.88
C VAL A 11 -25.10 5.61 4.92
N LEU A 12 -23.83 5.44 4.53
CA LEU A 12 -22.78 5.07 5.47
C LEU A 12 -22.53 6.13 6.53
N ALA A 13 -22.58 7.42 6.17
CA ALA A 13 -22.50 8.53 7.12
C ALA A 13 -23.68 8.53 8.11
N ALA A 14 -24.89 8.26 7.64
CA ALA A 14 -26.07 8.14 8.51
C ALA A 14 -25.95 6.94 9.47
N VAL A 15 -25.43 5.80 9.00
CA VAL A 15 -25.16 4.64 9.86
C VAL A 15 -24.09 4.97 10.90
N GLN A 16 -23.03 5.68 10.51
CA GLN A 16 -21.99 6.15 11.43
C GLN A 16 -22.61 7.01 12.54
N LEU A 17 -23.42 8.03 12.19
CA LEU A 17 -24.13 8.88 13.15
C LEU A 17 -25.01 8.08 14.12
N LYS A 18 -25.69 7.04 13.64
CA LYS A 18 -26.55 6.19 14.48
C LYS A 18 -25.74 5.31 15.45
N LEU A 19 -24.53 4.92 15.06
CA LEU A 19 -23.65 4.09 15.89
C LEU A 19 -22.86 4.91 16.91
N LEU A 20 -22.70 6.22 16.69
CA LEU A 20 -22.06 7.10 17.66
C LEU A 20 -22.95 7.35 18.87
N PRO A 21 -22.39 7.43 20.09
CA PRO A 21 -23.13 7.83 21.27
C PRO A 21 -23.64 9.27 21.14
N ALA A 22 -24.55 9.67 22.03
CA ALA A 22 -25.18 11.02 22.04
C ALA A 22 -24.12 12.17 22.10
N THR A 23 -22.92 11.89 22.54
CA THR A 23 -21.80 12.85 22.55
C THR A 23 -21.22 13.13 21.16
N GLY A 24 -21.63 12.38 20.11
CA GLY A 24 -21.11 12.52 18.75
C GLY A 24 -19.66 12.07 18.57
N GLN A 25 -19.03 11.52 19.62
CA GLN A 25 -17.63 11.11 19.59
C GLN A 25 -17.40 9.83 20.38
N ILE A 26 -16.55 8.95 19.85
CA ILE A 26 -16.02 7.79 20.57
C ILE A 26 -14.55 8.06 20.84
N ASN A 27 -14.18 8.09 22.13
CA ASN A 27 -12.80 8.24 22.55
C ASN A 27 -12.13 6.84 22.54
N LEU A 28 -11.04 6.71 21.80
CA LEU A 28 -10.27 5.47 21.66
C LEU A 28 -9.04 5.46 22.57
N PHE A 29 -8.89 6.46 23.46
CA PHE A 29 -7.74 6.56 24.35
C PHE A 29 -7.63 5.33 25.26
N GLY A 30 -6.46 4.67 25.25
CA GLY A 30 -6.21 3.46 26.05
C GLY A 30 -6.69 2.15 25.41
N THR A 31 -7.19 2.16 24.19
CA THR A 31 -7.54 0.95 23.45
C THR A 31 -6.33 0.42 22.66
N ASP A 32 -6.24 -0.89 22.44
CA ASP A 32 -5.16 -1.53 21.64
C ASP A 32 -5.07 -0.99 20.21
N ILE A 33 -6.14 -0.39 19.69
CA ILE A 33 -6.18 0.24 18.39
C ILE A 33 -5.23 1.44 18.31
N THR A 34 -5.02 2.17 19.41
CA THR A 34 -4.11 3.32 19.45
C THR A 34 -2.65 2.93 19.27
N PHE A 35 -2.32 1.66 19.53
CA PHE A 35 -0.99 1.12 19.31
C PHE A 35 -0.61 1.10 17.82
N LEU A 36 -1.58 0.92 16.90
CA LEU A 36 -1.34 0.80 15.45
C LEU A 36 -0.73 2.07 14.84
N ALA A 37 -1.15 3.25 15.29
CA ALA A 37 -0.65 4.51 14.76
C ALA A 37 0.18 5.33 15.77
N GLY A 38 0.07 4.99 17.07
CA GLY A 38 0.79 5.67 18.18
C GLY A 38 2.15 5.06 18.51
N SER A 39 2.44 3.83 18.05
CA SER A 39 3.74 3.21 18.34
C SER A 39 4.79 3.59 17.29
N TYR A 40 5.97 3.82 17.83
CA TYR A 40 7.17 4.13 17.04
C TYR A 40 8.16 2.98 17.19
N ILE A 41 8.86 2.70 16.11
CA ILE A 41 9.90 1.68 16.09
C ILE A 41 11.21 2.31 16.55
N ASP A 42 11.94 1.57 17.35
CA ASP A 42 13.24 1.98 17.86
C ASP A 42 14.20 2.35 16.71
N LYS A 43 15.04 3.35 16.95
CA LYS A 43 15.95 3.92 15.95
C LYS A 43 16.86 2.88 15.32
N THR A 44 17.35 1.92 16.10
CA THR A 44 18.19 0.83 15.62
C THR A 44 17.44 -0.11 14.68
N LEU A 45 16.20 -0.46 15.03
CA LEU A 45 15.35 -1.32 14.20
C LEU A 45 14.95 -0.63 12.87
N SER A 46 14.72 0.68 12.93
CA SER A 46 14.40 1.50 11.74
C SER A 46 15.50 1.45 10.68
N TRP A 47 16.76 1.55 11.10
CA TRP A 47 17.92 1.43 10.19
C TRP A 47 18.09 0.00 9.66
N GLY A 48 17.81 -1.01 10.51
CA GLY A 48 17.83 -2.43 10.09
C GLY A 48 16.78 -2.70 9.00
N LEU A 49 15.56 -2.22 9.19
CA LEU A 49 14.48 -2.34 8.19
C LEU A 49 14.80 -1.62 6.88
N ALA A 50 15.44 -0.45 6.95
CA ALA A 50 15.90 0.27 5.76
C ALA A 50 16.94 -0.53 4.99
N ALA A 51 17.92 -1.09 5.69
CA ALA A 51 18.94 -1.91 5.07
C ALA A 51 18.32 -3.15 4.39
N VAL A 52 17.37 -3.82 5.06
CA VAL A 52 16.63 -4.97 4.50
C VAL A 52 15.84 -4.56 3.26
N ALA A 53 15.11 -3.44 3.32
CA ALA A 53 14.34 -2.94 2.18
C ALA A 53 15.26 -2.61 0.98
N LEU A 54 16.40 -2.02 1.24
CA LEU A 54 17.40 -1.70 0.21
C LEU A 54 18.01 -2.96 -0.39
N VAL A 55 18.36 -3.95 0.42
CA VAL A 55 18.87 -5.25 -0.03
C VAL A 55 17.84 -5.96 -0.91
N ILE A 56 16.57 -6.01 -0.47
CA ILE A 56 15.47 -6.59 -1.25
C ILE A 56 15.32 -5.86 -2.59
N PHE A 57 15.32 -4.52 -2.58
CA PHE A 57 15.22 -3.72 -3.81
C PHE A 57 16.37 -4.01 -4.78
N VAL A 58 17.60 -4.03 -4.29
CA VAL A 58 18.79 -4.33 -5.10
C VAL A 58 18.73 -5.76 -5.62
N ALA A 59 18.35 -6.74 -4.79
CA ALA A 59 18.22 -8.14 -5.19
C ALA A 59 17.18 -8.32 -6.32
N PHE A 60 16.00 -7.68 -6.20
CA PHE A 60 14.99 -7.70 -7.26
C PHE A 60 15.50 -7.07 -8.56
N ARG A 61 16.24 -5.95 -8.46
CA ARG A 61 16.82 -5.29 -9.63
C ARG A 61 17.94 -6.14 -10.25
N TYR A 62 18.72 -6.80 -9.43
CA TYR A 62 19.79 -7.69 -9.90
C TYR A 62 19.23 -8.94 -10.57
N ALA A 63 18.18 -9.54 -10.03
CA ALA A 63 17.46 -10.66 -10.64
C ALA A 63 16.90 -10.29 -12.03
N SER A 64 16.30 -9.11 -12.17
CA SER A 64 15.81 -8.63 -13.46
C SER A 64 16.91 -8.39 -14.49
N LEU A 65 18.15 -8.10 -14.05
CA LEU A 65 19.31 -7.96 -14.94
C LEU A 65 19.85 -9.30 -15.43
N THR A 66 19.85 -10.32 -14.56
CA THR A 66 20.31 -11.65 -14.96
C THR A 66 19.42 -12.24 -16.05
N ASP A 67 18.10 -11.96 -15.97
CA ASP A 67 17.16 -12.37 -17.01
C ASP A 67 17.34 -11.58 -18.32
N ALA A 68 17.60 -10.28 -18.24
CA ALA A 68 17.90 -9.43 -19.40
C ALA A 68 19.25 -9.82 -20.07
N ARG A 69 20.25 -10.20 -19.28
CA ARG A 69 21.53 -10.70 -19.81
C ARG A 69 21.39 -12.04 -20.54
N LYS A 70 20.56 -12.94 -20.04
CA LYS A 70 20.22 -14.20 -20.72
C LYS A 70 19.49 -13.98 -22.05
N ALA A 71 18.79 -12.84 -22.17
CA ALA A 71 18.09 -12.43 -23.40
C ALA A 71 18.98 -11.66 -24.41
N GLY A 72 20.31 -11.55 -24.18
CA GLY A 72 21.24 -10.93 -25.13
C GLY A 72 21.24 -9.40 -25.20
N LEU A 73 20.63 -8.73 -24.22
CA LEU A 73 20.59 -7.26 -24.16
C LEU A 73 21.82 -6.67 -23.49
N ASP A 74 22.38 -5.64 -24.11
CA ASP A 74 23.72 -5.06 -23.95
C ASP A 74 24.16 -4.57 -22.55
N ARG A 75 25.48 -4.35 -22.41
CA ARG A 75 26.28 -3.88 -21.25
C ARG A 75 25.82 -2.55 -20.60
N THR A 76 24.91 -1.81 -21.19
CA THR A 76 24.32 -0.58 -20.62
C THR A 76 23.43 -0.84 -19.40
N ALA A 77 23.10 -2.10 -19.16
CA ALA A 77 22.19 -2.53 -18.09
C ALA A 77 22.69 -2.20 -16.66
N THR A 78 24.01 -2.14 -16.43
CA THR A 78 24.57 -1.88 -15.09
C THR A 78 24.25 -0.45 -14.61
N LYS A 79 24.33 0.54 -15.50
CA LYS A 79 24.00 1.94 -15.16
C LYS A 79 22.51 2.12 -14.81
N HIS A 80 21.62 1.37 -15.49
CA HIS A 80 20.17 1.39 -15.22
C HIS A 80 19.76 0.72 -13.91
N VAL A 81 20.69 0.05 -13.22
CA VAL A 81 20.44 -0.54 -11.87
C VAL A 81 21.10 0.26 -10.79
N VAL A 82 22.35 0.67 -10.99
CA VAL A 82 23.11 1.39 -9.96
C VAL A 82 22.53 2.77 -9.72
N ALA A 83 22.18 3.52 -10.77
CA ALA A 83 21.62 4.86 -10.63
C ALA A 83 20.29 4.88 -9.82
N PRO A 84 19.24 4.09 -10.15
CA PRO A 84 18.02 4.08 -9.34
C PRO A 84 18.25 3.48 -7.94
N ALA A 85 19.17 2.54 -7.76
CA ALA A 85 19.51 2.02 -6.44
C ALA A 85 20.13 3.09 -5.54
N LEU A 86 21.03 3.91 -6.06
CA LEU A 86 21.61 5.05 -5.34
C LEU A 86 20.55 6.10 -4.99
N ILE A 87 19.63 6.40 -5.91
CA ILE A 87 18.55 7.36 -5.66
C ILE A 87 17.64 6.83 -4.54
N VAL A 88 17.23 5.55 -4.59
CA VAL A 88 16.40 4.93 -3.55
C VAL A 88 17.14 4.90 -2.22
N ALA A 89 18.43 4.57 -2.20
CA ALA A 89 19.25 4.59 -1.00
C ALA A 89 19.32 6.01 -0.40
N ALA A 90 19.59 7.02 -1.21
CA ALA A 90 19.64 8.40 -0.76
C ALA A 90 18.28 8.86 -0.18
N VAL A 91 17.18 8.56 -0.86
CA VAL A 91 15.82 8.88 -0.38
C VAL A 91 15.53 8.16 0.95
N LEU A 92 15.85 6.87 1.07
CA LEU A 92 15.67 6.12 2.32
C LEU A 92 16.50 6.73 3.47
N VAL A 93 17.75 7.06 3.23
CA VAL A 93 18.62 7.71 4.24
C VAL A 93 18.03 9.04 4.69
N VAL A 94 17.58 9.89 3.76
CA VAL A 94 16.97 11.19 4.08
C VAL A 94 15.68 11.00 4.87
N VAL A 95 14.80 10.14 4.41
CA VAL A 95 13.49 9.89 5.06
C VAL A 95 13.69 9.33 6.47
N ILE A 96 14.55 8.31 6.62
CA ILE A 96 14.78 7.69 7.93
C ILE A 96 15.50 8.63 8.88
N SER A 97 16.48 9.39 8.41
CA SER A 97 17.16 10.39 9.24
C SER A 97 16.20 11.48 9.71
N ALA A 98 15.28 11.91 8.86
CA ALA A 98 14.24 12.87 9.22
C ALA A 98 13.25 12.30 10.25
N LEU A 99 12.79 11.06 10.07
CA LEU A 99 11.88 10.39 11.00
C LEU A 99 12.55 10.08 12.35
N ASN A 100 13.83 9.69 12.36
CA ASN A 100 14.58 9.40 13.57
C ASN A 100 14.98 10.65 14.37
N ARG A 101 14.85 11.85 13.81
CA ARG A 101 15.02 13.10 14.58
C ARG A 101 13.91 13.34 15.60
N HIS A 102 12.70 12.77 15.36
CA HIS A 102 11.59 12.82 16.31
C HIS A 102 11.55 11.54 17.15
N ASN A 103 10.59 10.69 16.96
CA ASN A 103 10.37 9.51 17.82
C ASN A 103 10.68 8.17 17.13
N GLY A 104 11.24 8.17 15.94
CA GLY A 104 11.45 6.98 15.12
C GLY A 104 10.41 6.81 14.02
N VAL A 105 10.41 5.64 13.36
CA VAL A 105 9.49 5.36 12.26
C VAL A 105 8.13 4.90 12.80
N PRO A 106 7.01 5.58 12.47
CA PRO A 106 5.68 5.12 12.86
C PRO A 106 5.36 3.75 12.26
N VAL A 107 4.75 2.86 13.03
CA VAL A 107 4.31 1.53 12.56
C VAL A 107 3.38 1.63 11.34
N ALA A 108 2.54 2.66 11.29
CA ALA A 108 1.67 2.94 10.15
C ALA A 108 2.42 3.06 8.80
N VAL A 109 3.63 3.61 8.81
CA VAL A 109 4.48 3.73 7.62
C VAL A 109 4.95 2.36 7.13
N LEU A 110 5.31 1.45 8.05
CA LEU A 110 5.68 0.08 7.69
C LEU A 110 4.51 -0.69 7.09
N ILE A 111 3.33 -0.55 7.69
CA ILE A 111 2.10 -1.16 7.18
C ILE A 111 1.84 -0.68 5.75
N LEU A 112 1.97 0.64 5.50
CA LEU A 112 1.81 1.21 4.16
C LEU A 112 2.80 0.62 3.16
N PHE A 113 4.10 0.58 3.50
CA PHE A 113 5.12 0.01 2.62
C PHE A 113 4.89 -1.48 2.36
N THR A 114 4.53 -2.25 3.38
CA THR A 114 4.20 -3.66 3.24
C THR A 114 3.01 -3.85 2.30
N ALA A 115 1.95 -3.06 2.45
CA ALA A 115 0.79 -3.09 1.57
C ALA A 115 1.17 -2.78 0.11
N ILE A 116 2.01 -1.76 -0.12
CA ILE A 116 2.49 -1.40 -1.47
C ILE A 116 3.28 -2.57 -2.09
N ILE A 117 4.18 -3.20 -1.34
CA ILE A 117 4.98 -4.33 -1.82
C ILE A 117 4.09 -5.51 -2.17
N VAL A 118 3.17 -5.88 -1.28
CA VAL A 118 2.23 -7.00 -1.47
C VAL A 118 1.34 -6.76 -2.69
N LEU A 119 0.72 -5.58 -2.79
CA LEU A 119 -0.14 -5.24 -3.93
C LEU A 119 0.65 -5.17 -5.25
N SER A 120 1.86 -4.64 -5.22
CA SER A 120 2.74 -4.61 -6.39
C SER A 120 3.13 -6.02 -6.85
N TYR A 121 3.42 -6.91 -5.89
CA TYR A 121 3.70 -8.31 -6.18
C TYR A 121 2.47 -9.02 -6.77
N ILE A 122 1.31 -8.86 -6.15
CA ILE A 122 0.04 -9.42 -6.66
C ILE A 122 -0.24 -8.91 -8.07
N GLY A 123 -0.10 -7.59 -8.30
CA GLY A 123 -0.35 -6.97 -9.59
C GLY A 123 0.56 -7.48 -10.71
N LYS A 124 1.85 -7.72 -10.42
CA LYS A 124 2.84 -8.10 -11.44
C LYS A 124 3.00 -9.60 -11.64
N HIS A 125 2.85 -10.39 -10.58
CA HIS A 125 3.23 -11.81 -10.58
C HIS A 125 2.05 -12.77 -10.45
N THR A 126 0.81 -12.28 -10.27
CA THR A 126 -0.37 -13.16 -10.18
C THR A 126 -1.25 -13.06 -11.42
N ARG A 127 -2.00 -14.15 -11.68
CA ARG A 127 -2.99 -14.18 -12.76
C ARG A 127 -4.07 -13.09 -12.57
N PHE A 128 -4.43 -12.80 -11.33
CA PHE A 128 -5.38 -11.73 -11.01
C PHE A 128 -4.87 -10.36 -11.47
N GLY A 129 -3.63 -10.01 -11.16
CA GLY A 129 -3.02 -8.76 -11.59
C GLY A 129 -2.94 -8.64 -13.12
N ILE A 130 -2.48 -9.71 -13.79
CA ILE A 130 -2.42 -9.74 -15.27
C ILE A 130 -3.81 -9.50 -15.88
N TYR A 131 -4.85 -10.16 -15.38
CA TYR A 131 -6.21 -9.99 -15.86
C TYR A 131 -6.77 -8.60 -15.52
N LEU A 132 -6.39 -8.03 -14.37
CA LEU A 132 -6.78 -6.68 -13.98
C LEU A 132 -6.23 -5.64 -14.96
N TYR A 133 -4.93 -5.71 -15.27
CA TYR A 133 -4.30 -4.84 -16.28
C TYR A 133 -4.90 -5.04 -17.67
N ALA A 134 -5.10 -6.29 -18.10
CA ALA A 134 -5.71 -6.61 -19.38
C ALA A 134 -7.15 -6.05 -19.47
N THR A 135 -7.93 -6.16 -18.39
CA THR A 135 -9.30 -5.62 -18.31
C THR A 135 -9.32 -4.10 -18.40
N GLY A 136 -8.30 -3.43 -17.81
CA GLY A 136 -8.14 -1.98 -17.95
C GLY A 136 -7.77 -1.53 -19.36
N ALA A 137 -6.94 -2.31 -20.04
CA ALA A 137 -6.49 -1.99 -21.40
C ALA A 137 -7.55 -2.23 -22.46
N ASN A 138 -8.18 -3.42 -22.48
CA ASN A 138 -9.20 -3.77 -23.46
C ASN A 138 -10.20 -4.80 -22.90
N PRO A 139 -11.30 -4.35 -22.28
CA PRO A 139 -12.30 -5.26 -21.71
C PRO A 139 -12.92 -6.22 -22.71
N SER A 140 -13.15 -5.77 -23.96
CA SER A 140 -13.79 -6.59 -24.99
C SER A 140 -12.89 -7.75 -25.47
N ALA A 141 -11.58 -7.55 -25.51
CA ALA A 141 -10.63 -8.61 -25.80
C ALA A 141 -10.59 -9.66 -24.67
N VAL A 142 -10.65 -9.22 -23.42
CA VAL A 142 -10.64 -10.10 -22.23
C VAL A 142 -11.90 -10.97 -22.18
N VAL A 143 -13.07 -10.39 -22.51
CA VAL A 143 -14.33 -11.15 -22.61
C VAL A 143 -14.25 -12.21 -23.72
N ARG A 144 -13.69 -11.86 -24.88
CA ARG A 144 -13.49 -12.82 -25.99
C ARG A 144 -12.53 -13.96 -25.63
N ALA A 145 -11.58 -13.71 -24.72
CA ALA A 145 -10.71 -14.74 -24.18
C ALA A 145 -11.38 -15.61 -23.09
N GLY A 146 -12.68 -15.47 -22.88
CA GLY A 146 -13.46 -16.29 -21.91
C GLY A 146 -13.28 -15.88 -20.45
N ILE A 147 -12.64 -14.76 -20.18
CA ILE A 147 -12.37 -14.30 -18.81
C ILE A 147 -13.55 -13.45 -18.29
N LYS A 148 -14.02 -13.77 -17.08
CA LYS A 148 -15.18 -13.09 -16.45
C LYS A 148 -14.75 -11.74 -15.88
N VAL A 149 -14.82 -10.67 -16.70
CA VAL A 149 -14.44 -9.29 -16.36
C VAL A 149 -15.13 -8.79 -15.09
N ASP A 150 -16.43 -9.10 -14.91
CA ASP A 150 -17.19 -8.65 -13.75
C ASP A 150 -16.65 -9.19 -12.43
N ARG A 151 -16.18 -10.44 -12.41
CA ARG A 151 -15.54 -11.01 -11.22
C ARG A 151 -14.24 -10.30 -10.87
N ILE A 152 -13.44 -9.97 -11.89
CA ILE A 152 -12.16 -9.25 -11.69
C ILE A 152 -12.43 -7.86 -11.12
N ARG A 153 -13.39 -7.14 -11.70
CA ARG A 153 -13.81 -5.82 -11.21
C ARG A 153 -14.34 -5.89 -9.78
N MET A 154 -15.25 -6.84 -9.50
CA MET A 154 -15.81 -7.01 -8.16
C MET A 154 -14.71 -7.30 -7.12
N THR A 155 -13.79 -8.21 -7.43
CA THR A 155 -12.67 -8.52 -6.53
C THR A 155 -11.78 -7.30 -6.30
N ALA A 156 -11.49 -6.52 -7.34
CA ALA A 156 -10.71 -5.29 -7.22
C ALA A 156 -11.41 -4.26 -6.31
N PHE A 157 -12.72 -4.09 -6.44
CA PHE A 157 -13.50 -3.20 -5.57
C PHE A 157 -13.52 -3.69 -4.11
N VAL A 158 -13.67 -4.98 -3.88
CA VAL A 158 -13.61 -5.56 -2.51
C VAL A 158 -12.25 -5.30 -1.88
N VAL A 159 -11.16 -5.53 -2.60
CA VAL A 159 -9.80 -5.26 -2.12
C VAL A 159 -9.63 -3.75 -1.82
N CYS A 160 -10.09 -2.88 -2.72
CA CYS A 160 -10.04 -1.43 -2.52
C CYS A 160 -10.83 -1.02 -1.28
N GLY A 161 -12.05 -1.55 -1.08
CA GLY A 161 -12.88 -1.29 0.10
C GLY A 161 -12.23 -1.76 1.40
N ALA A 162 -11.59 -2.95 1.38
CA ALA A 162 -10.84 -3.46 2.54
C ALA A 162 -9.68 -2.54 2.93
N PHE A 163 -8.91 -2.05 1.95
CA PHE A 163 -7.83 -1.09 2.21
C PHE A 163 -8.35 0.26 2.68
N ALA A 164 -9.48 0.73 2.15
CA ALA A 164 -10.13 1.96 2.61
C ALA A 164 -10.58 1.85 4.07
N ALA A 165 -11.21 0.72 4.45
CA ALA A 165 -11.59 0.45 5.85
C ALA A 165 -10.37 0.40 6.77
N PHE A 166 -9.31 -0.27 6.34
CA PHE A 166 -8.06 -0.33 7.10
C PHE A 166 -7.42 1.06 7.26
N GLY A 167 -7.42 1.87 6.20
CA GLY A 167 -6.98 3.27 6.26
C GLY A 167 -7.81 4.10 7.25
N GLY A 168 -9.12 3.89 7.29
CA GLY A 168 -10.02 4.51 8.27
C GLY A 168 -9.68 4.13 9.71
N ILE A 169 -9.37 2.86 9.98
CA ILE A 169 -8.93 2.40 11.30
C ILE A 169 -7.61 3.07 11.71
N LEU A 170 -6.64 3.17 10.80
CA LEU A 170 -5.38 3.87 11.06
C LEU A 170 -5.59 5.36 11.34
N ALA A 171 -6.50 6.00 10.60
CA ALA A 171 -6.84 7.41 10.83
C ALA A 171 -7.50 7.62 12.19
N ALA A 172 -8.48 6.79 12.56
CA ALA A 172 -9.12 6.81 13.86
C ALA A 172 -8.14 6.56 15.01
N SER A 173 -7.22 5.61 14.83
CA SER A 173 -6.12 5.33 15.77
C SER A 173 -5.24 6.56 16.02
N ARG A 174 -4.93 7.32 14.97
CA ARG A 174 -4.08 8.52 15.07
C ARG A 174 -4.79 9.71 15.69
N LEU A 175 -6.10 9.86 15.41
CA LEU A 175 -6.93 10.93 15.96
C LEU A 175 -7.39 10.64 17.40
N LEU A 176 -7.10 9.44 17.93
CA LEU A 176 -7.53 8.96 19.25
C LEU A 176 -9.05 9.00 19.44
N GLY A 177 -9.80 9.07 18.37
CA GLY A 177 -11.24 9.15 18.40
C GLY A 177 -11.89 9.09 17.01
N VAL A 178 -13.18 8.86 17.02
CA VAL A 178 -14.04 8.94 15.84
C VAL A 178 -15.13 9.96 16.12
N SER A 179 -15.26 10.94 15.27
CA SER A 179 -16.34 11.95 15.28
C SER A 179 -17.13 11.89 13.98
N ALA A 180 -18.37 12.32 14.04
CA ALA A 180 -19.21 12.47 12.86
C ALA A 180 -18.95 13.79 12.13
#